data_7a83dba1452d84006049fb75f810a7c6
#
_entry.id   7a83dba1452d84006049fb75f810a7c6
#
_cell.length_a   1.000
_cell.length_b   1.000
_cell.length_c   1.000
_cell.angle_alpha   90.00
_cell.angle_beta   90.00
_cell.angle_gamma   90.00
#
_symmetry.space_group_name_H-M   'P 1'
#
loop_
_entity.id
_entity.type
_entity.pdbx_description
1 polymer ?
#
loop_
_entity_poly.entity_id
_entity_poly.type
_entity_poly.pdbx_seq_one_letter_code
_entity_poly.pdbx_strand_id
1 'polypeptide(L)'
;MRIMIIFSAFLAASLVHADSLHELVDGPHRSQQEIARNEYRHPVKTLEFFEVEPNQTVVEIWPGGGWYTSILAPWLHQHGTYYAAHFPEDSDIPFYRRSVTLFKTRLAETPRIYNRVRVTALNPPTHTVIAPAGTVDRVLSFRNVHNWAKAGKTEAMFASFHDALKPGGILGIVEHRAPEARPLDRQIETGYMSEGYVIEHAEKAGFTLVARSEINANPKDQANHPAGVWTLPPTLRLGDKDRETYQAIGESDRMTLKFIKPESP
;
A
#
# COMPACT_ATOMS: atom_id res chain seq x y z
N MET A 1 -24.84 20.05 -65.06
CA MET A 1 -24.98 20.50 -63.68
C MET A 1 -24.56 19.32 -62.77
N ARG A 2 -23.29 19.29 -62.27
CA ARG A 2 -22.76 18.17 -61.43
C ARG A 2 -22.92 18.58 -59.99
N ILE A 3 -23.74 17.84 -59.25
CA ILE A 3 -23.95 18.02 -57.82
C ILE A 3 -22.80 17.31 -57.10
N MET A 4 -21.99 18.08 -56.40
CA MET A 4 -20.89 17.59 -55.57
C MET A 4 -21.43 17.38 -54.14
N ILE A 5 -21.59 16.12 -53.74
CA ILE A 5 -22.03 15.75 -52.39
C ILE A 5 -20.77 15.75 -51.51
N ILE A 6 -20.67 16.69 -50.58
CA ILE A 6 -19.60 16.75 -49.57
C ILE A 6 -20.03 15.86 -48.41
N PHE A 7 -19.33 14.74 -48.22
CA PHE A 7 -19.43 13.90 -47.03
C PHE A 7 -18.59 14.51 -45.89
N SER A 8 -19.25 15.17 -44.94
CA SER A 8 -18.61 15.59 -43.70
C SER A 8 -18.50 14.38 -42.77
N ALA A 9 -17.30 13.81 -42.65
CA ALA A 9 -17.00 12.81 -41.63
C ALA A 9 -16.94 13.49 -40.25
N PHE A 10 -17.94 13.28 -39.42
CA PHE A 10 -17.89 13.62 -38.01
C PHE A 10 -16.94 12.63 -37.31
N LEU A 11 -15.73 13.09 -36.95
CA LEU A 11 -14.82 12.40 -36.07
C LEU A 11 -15.39 12.53 -34.66
N ALA A 12 -16.11 11.51 -34.18
CA ALA A 12 -16.49 11.41 -32.78
C ALA A 12 -15.21 11.17 -31.96
N ALA A 13 -14.64 12.22 -31.38
CA ALA A 13 -13.63 12.10 -30.38
C ALA A 13 -14.28 11.42 -29.14
N SER A 14 -13.99 10.13 -28.94
CA SER A 14 -14.31 9.45 -27.69
C SER A 14 -13.57 10.17 -26.58
N LEU A 15 -14.29 10.92 -25.76
CA LEU A 15 -13.80 11.41 -24.48
C LEU A 15 -13.45 10.17 -23.65
N VAL A 16 -12.15 9.85 -23.55
CA VAL A 16 -11.66 8.88 -22.58
C VAL A 16 -11.91 9.52 -21.23
N HIS A 17 -12.99 9.11 -20.56
CA HIS A 17 -13.24 9.45 -19.18
C HIS A 17 -12.08 8.82 -18.38
N ALA A 18 -11.27 9.62 -17.72
CA ALA A 18 -10.38 9.13 -16.69
C ALA A 18 -11.29 8.64 -15.54
N ASP A 19 -11.27 7.34 -15.28
CA ASP A 19 -12.02 6.77 -14.16
C ASP A 19 -11.64 7.54 -12.87
N SER A 20 -12.63 7.94 -12.10
CA SER A 20 -12.38 8.55 -10.80
C SER A 20 -11.82 7.50 -9.83
N LEU A 21 -11.09 7.92 -8.81
CA LEU A 21 -10.61 6.99 -7.77
C LEU A 21 -11.77 6.19 -7.15
N HIS A 22 -12.95 6.80 -7.01
CA HIS A 22 -14.17 6.16 -6.53
C HIS A 22 -14.64 5.02 -7.44
N GLU A 23 -14.63 5.21 -8.76
CA GLU A 23 -15.00 4.17 -9.73
C GLU A 23 -14.00 3.02 -9.73
N LEU A 24 -12.72 3.30 -9.55
CA LEU A 24 -11.68 2.27 -9.51
C LEU A 24 -11.77 1.37 -8.28
N VAL A 25 -12.13 1.90 -7.10
CA VAL A 25 -12.20 1.09 -5.87
C VAL A 25 -13.34 0.08 -5.88
N ASP A 26 -14.38 0.30 -6.68
CA ASP A 26 -15.50 -0.61 -6.87
C ASP A 26 -15.54 -1.21 -8.29
N GLY A 27 -14.47 -1.01 -9.06
CA GLY A 27 -14.37 -1.40 -10.45
C GLY A 27 -14.41 -2.91 -10.70
N PRO A 28 -14.89 -3.35 -11.87
CA PRO A 28 -15.10 -4.76 -12.22
C PRO A 28 -13.80 -5.57 -12.37
N HIS A 29 -12.65 -4.92 -12.36
CA HIS A 29 -11.33 -5.54 -12.37
C HIS A 29 -10.90 -6.04 -10.98
N ARG A 30 -11.66 -5.71 -9.94
CA ARG A 30 -11.45 -6.15 -8.57
C ARG A 30 -12.44 -7.26 -8.19
N SER A 31 -11.97 -8.26 -7.47
CA SER A 31 -12.83 -9.33 -6.97
C SER A 31 -13.80 -8.81 -5.90
N GLN A 32 -14.94 -9.49 -5.74
CA GLN A 32 -15.90 -9.19 -4.68
C GLN A 32 -15.25 -9.28 -3.28
N GLN A 33 -14.28 -10.18 -3.09
CA GLN A 33 -13.53 -10.30 -1.85
C GLN A 33 -12.62 -9.07 -1.59
N GLU A 34 -12.07 -8.46 -2.63
CA GLU A 34 -11.30 -7.23 -2.49
C GLU A 34 -12.20 -6.04 -2.18
N ILE A 35 -13.33 -5.93 -2.88
CA ILE A 35 -14.31 -4.86 -2.70
C ILE A 35 -14.93 -4.91 -1.30
N ALA A 36 -15.32 -6.09 -0.81
CA ALA A 36 -15.87 -6.28 0.53
C ALA A 36 -14.93 -5.79 1.66
N ARG A 37 -13.65 -5.62 1.38
CA ARG A 37 -12.69 -5.09 2.36
C ARG A 37 -12.55 -3.58 2.32
N ASN A 38 -13.21 -2.88 1.38
CA ASN A 38 -13.18 -1.42 1.30
C ASN A 38 -13.75 -0.78 2.58
N GLU A 39 -14.76 -1.41 3.21
CA GLU A 39 -15.36 -0.95 4.46
C GLU A 39 -14.40 -0.90 5.66
N TYR A 40 -13.32 -1.74 5.64
CA TYR A 40 -12.30 -1.77 6.69
C TYR A 40 -11.04 -0.99 6.32
N ARG A 41 -10.84 -0.66 5.06
CA ARG A 41 -9.59 -0.09 4.54
C ARG A 41 -9.73 1.30 3.98
N HIS A 42 -10.96 1.78 3.82
CA HIS A 42 -11.31 3.12 3.38
C HIS A 42 -10.39 3.66 2.26
N PRO A 43 -10.21 2.93 1.13
CA PRO A 43 -9.10 3.18 0.19
C PRO A 43 -9.10 4.60 -0.36
N VAL A 44 -10.27 5.14 -0.74
CA VAL A 44 -10.38 6.50 -1.26
C VAL A 44 -9.85 7.50 -0.23
N LYS A 45 -10.45 7.51 0.97
CA LYS A 45 -10.05 8.44 2.05
C LYS A 45 -8.59 8.28 2.45
N THR A 46 -8.06 7.05 2.44
CA THR A 46 -6.66 6.77 2.77
C THR A 46 -5.71 7.34 1.71
N LEU A 47 -6.02 7.16 0.42
CA LEU A 47 -5.18 7.68 -0.67
C LEU A 47 -5.29 9.20 -0.79
N GLU A 48 -6.48 9.78 -0.56
CA GLU A 48 -6.68 11.23 -0.45
C GLU A 48 -5.89 11.83 0.72
N PHE A 49 -5.91 11.19 1.89
CA PHE A 49 -5.12 11.62 3.05
C PHE A 49 -3.61 11.61 2.75
N PHE A 50 -3.12 10.67 1.95
CA PHE A 50 -1.74 10.63 1.47
C PHE A 50 -1.49 11.51 0.23
N GLU A 51 -2.50 12.25 -0.23
CA GLU A 51 -2.41 13.17 -1.38
C GLU A 51 -1.92 12.46 -2.64
N VAL A 52 -2.48 11.28 -2.93
CA VAL A 52 -2.12 10.49 -4.13
C VAL A 52 -2.88 11.01 -5.33
N GLU A 53 -2.14 11.57 -6.30
CA GLU A 53 -2.67 12.13 -7.53
C GLU A 53 -2.30 11.29 -8.76
N PRO A 54 -3.10 11.28 -9.84
CA PRO A 54 -2.92 10.37 -10.97
C PRO A 54 -1.67 10.64 -11.82
N ASN A 55 -1.02 11.78 -11.65
CA ASN A 55 0.19 12.18 -12.40
C ASN A 55 1.49 11.99 -11.61
N GLN A 56 1.42 11.36 -10.44
CA GLN A 56 2.57 11.18 -9.55
C GLN A 56 3.36 9.90 -9.82
N THR A 57 4.57 9.86 -9.30
CA THR A 57 5.37 8.64 -9.14
C THR A 57 5.13 8.07 -7.74
N VAL A 58 4.54 6.89 -7.67
CA VAL A 58 4.16 6.22 -6.42
C VAL A 58 4.86 4.88 -6.29
N VAL A 59 5.38 4.59 -5.10
CA VAL A 59 5.93 3.28 -4.73
C VAL A 59 5.06 2.65 -3.65
N GLU A 60 4.55 1.45 -3.89
CA GLU A 60 3.92 0.60 -2.86
C GLU A 60 4.95 -0.39 -2.33
N ILE A 61 5.08 -0.46 -1.00
CA ILE A 61 6.04 -1.32 -0.33
C ILE A 61 5.40 -2.66 0.02
N TRP A 62 6.01 -3.75 -0.45
CA TRP A 62 5.57 -5.13 -0.21
C TRP A 62 4.07 -5.30 -0.42
N PRO A 63 3.58 -5.14 -1.66
CA PRO A 63 2.15 -5.13 -2.01
C PRO A 63 1.43 -6.44 -1.66
N GLY A 64 2.17 -7.50 -1.34
CA GLY A 64 1.63 -8.83 -1.07
C GLY A 64 0.87 -9.37 -2.28
N GLY A 65 -0.42 -9.69 -2.12
CA GLY A 65 -1.27 -10.12 -3.24
C GLY A 65 -1.80 -8.98 -4.11
N GLY A 66 -1.42 -7.72 -3.88
CA GLY A 66 -1.75 -6.58 -4.74
C GLY A 66 -3.11 -5.95 -4.49
N TRP A 67 -3.58 -5.90 -3.24
CA TRP A 67 -4.88 -5.29 -2.93
C TRP A 67 -4.92 -3.79 -3.25
N TYR A 68 -3.91 -3.00 -2.83
CA TYR A 68 -3.80 -1.60 -3.23
C TYR A 68 -3.28 -1.46 -4.66
N THR A 69 -2.47 -2.39 -5.16
CA THR A 69 -2.02 -2.43 -6.56
C THR A 69 -3.21 -2.40 -7.52
N SER A 70 -4.32 -3.11 -7.19
CA SER A 70 -5.53 -3.10 -8.02
C SER A 70 -6.24 -1.75 -8.10
N ILE A 71 -5.88 -0.80 -7.25
CA ILE A 71 -6.38 0.58 -7.25
C ILE A 71 -5.32 1.52 -7.83
N LEU A 72 -4.08 1.45 -7.33
CA LEU A 72 -3.00 2.35 -7.69
C LEU A 72 -2.54 2.18 -9.15
N ALA A 73 -2.45 0.92 -9.62
CA ALA A 73 -2.00 0.68 -10.98
C ALA A 73 -2.90 1.31 -12.05
N PRO A 74 -4.24 1.11 -12.05
CA PRO A 74 -5.11 1.79 -12.99
C PRO A 74 -5.20 3.31 -12.75
N TRP A 75 -5.15 3.78 -11.49
CA TRP A 75 -5.19 5.20 -11.16
C TRP A 75 -4.01 5.98 -11.76
N LEU A 76 -2.82 5.40 -11.74
CA LEU A 76 -1.58 6.00 -12.24
C LEU A 76 -1.31 5.66 -13.72
N HIS A 77 -2.12 4.81 -14.33
CA HIS A 77 -1.82 4.19 -15.62
C HIS A 77 -1.56 5.19 -16.76
N GLN A 78 -2.32 6.28 -16.82
CA GLN A 78 -2.24 7.20 -17.95
C GLN A 78 -1.16 8.26 -17.79
N HIS A 79 -1.03 8.83 -16.61
CA HIS A 79 -0.24 10.04 -16.38
C HIS A 79 0.86 9.88 -15.32
N GLY A 80 0.78 8.85 -14.49
CA GLY A 80 1.72 8.59 -13.41
C GLY A 80 2.70 7.47 -13.69
N THR A 81 3.45 7.13 -12.66
CA THR A 81 4.35 5.97 -12.64
C THR A 81 4.13 5.19 -11.35
N TYR A 82 3.91 3.88 -11.47
CA TYR A 82 3.71 3.02 -10.32
C TYR A 82 4.82 1.98 -10.20
N TYR A 83 5.46 1.94 -9.03
CA TYR A 83 6.42 0.92 -8.63
C TYR A 83 5.82 0.03 -7.54
N ALA A 84 5.95 -1.27 -7.71
CA ALA A 84 5.66 -2.28 -6.70
C ALA A 84 6.99 -2.81 -6.15
N ALA A 85 7.48 -2.25 -5.05
CA ALA A 85 8.70 -2.69 -4.39
C ALA A 85 8.41 -3.97 -3.60
N HIS A 86 8.57 -5.13 -4.25
CA HIS A 86 8.23 -6.45 -3.72
C HIS A 86 9.45 -7.18 -3.14
N PHE A 87 9.28 -8.40 -2.72
CA PHE A 87 10.38 -9.29 -2.34
C PHE A 87 11.27 -9.62 -3.54
N PRO A 88 12.59 -9.87 -3.33
CA PRO A 88 13.45 -10.37 -4.40
C PRO A 88 13.06 -11.77 -4.84
N GLU A 89 13.17 -12.03 -6.15
CA GLU A 89 12.85 -13.32 -6.77
C GLU A 89 13.89 -14.41 -6.43
N ASP A 90 15.11 -13.99 -6.17
CA ASP A 90 16.26 -14.83 -5.81
C ASP A 90 16.42 -15.01 -4.28
N SER A 91 15.44 -14.58 -3.49
CA SER A 91 15.50 -14.71 -2.03
C SER A 91 15.63 -16.16 -1.56
N ASP A 92 16.45 -16.41 -0.55
CA ASP A 92 16.53 -17.73 0.11
C ASP A 92 15.26 -18.09 0.89
N ILE A 93 14.38 -17.11 1.17
CA ILE A 93 13.13 -17.31 1.89
C ILE A 93 12.04 -17.79 0.92
N PRO A 94 11.55 -19.05 1.02
CA PRO A 94 10.58 -19.61 0.08
C PRO A 94 9.27 -18.81 -0.01
N PHE A 95 8.83 -18.23 1.11
CA PHE A 95 7.65 -17.37 1.15
C PHE A 95 7.83 -16.12 0.27
N TYR A 96 9.00 -15.49 0.28
CA TYR A 96 9.28 -14.29 -0.53
C TYR A 96 9.23 -14.61 -2.02
N ARG A 97 9.91 -15.68 -2.45
CA ARG A 97 9.88 -16.13 -3.86
C ARG A 97 8.47 -16.42 -4.32
N ARG A 98 7.72 -17.23 -3.54
CA ARG A 98 6.34 -17.57 -3.90
C ARG A 98 5.45 -16.32 -3.97
N SER A 99 5.59 -15.40 -3.04
CA SER A 99 4.78 -14.18 -3.00
C SER A 99 5.00 -13.30 -4.23
N VAL A 100 6.26 -13.03 -4.61
CA VAL A 100 6.56 -12.21 -5.78
C VAL A 100 6.16 -12.91 -7.09
N THR A 101 6.32 -14.24 -7.17
CA THR A 101 5.88 -15.03 -8.33
C THR A 101 4.36 -14.91 -8.52
N LEU A 102 3.57 -15.13 -7.47
CA LEU A 102 2.11 -15.00 -7.53
C LEU A 102 1.68 -13.58 -7.89
N PHE A 103 2.35 -12.58 -7.34
CA PHE A 103 2.09 -11.19 -7.69
C PHE A 103 2.33 -10.91 -9.17
N LYS A 104 3.47 -11.33 -9.73
CA LYS A 104 3.78 -11.18 -11.15
C LYS A 104 2.81 -11.94 -12.06
N THR A 105 2.41 -13.15 -11.67
CA THR A 105 1.38 -13.93 -12.38
C THR A 105 0.07 -13.13 -12.46
N ARG A 106 -0.39 -12.58 -11.33
CA ARG A 106 -1.57 -11.71 -11.30
C ARG A 106 -1.45 -10.52 -12.27
N LEU A 107 -0.31 -9.84 -12.30
CA LEU A 107 -0.09 -8.73 -13.23
C LEU A 107 -0.19 -9.18 -14.70
N ALA A 108 0.37 -10.35 -15.01
CA ALA A 108 0.37 -10.91 -16.35
C ALA A 108 -1.02 -11.37 -16.83
N GLU A 109 -1.92 -11.76 -15.92
CA GLU A 109 -3.29 -12.17 -16.24
C GLU A 109 -4.17 -11.03 -16.76
N THR A 110 -3.85 -9.77 -16.41
CA THR A 110 -4.63 -8.60 -16.85
C THR A 110 -3.72 -7.48 -17.35
N PRO A 111 -2.97 -7.69 -18.45
CA PRO A 111 -1.97 -6.74 -18.93
C PRO A 111 -2.57 -5.37 -19.30
N ARG A 112 -3.83 -5.31 -19.70
CA ARG A 112 -4.53 -4.05 -19.98
C ARG A 112 -4.51 -3.07 -18.78
N ILE A 113 -4.48 -3.59 -17.55
CA ILE A 113 -4.47 -2.80 -16.31
C ILE A 113 -3.04 -2.66 -15.77
N TYR A 114 -2.23 -3.74 -15.86
CA TYR A 114 -0.98 -3.83 -15.10
C TYR A 114 0.31 -3.76 -15.95
N ASN A 115 0.22 -3.60 -17.28
CA ASN A 115 1.40 -3.60 -18.17
C ASN A 115 2.39 -2.45 -17.90
N ARG A 116 2.00 -1.43 -17.15
CA ARG A 116 2.85 -0.31 -16.75
C ARG A 116 3.40 -0.42 -15.34
N VAL A 117 3.03 -1.47 -14.57
CA VAL A 117 3.56 -1.71 -13.24
C VAL A 117 5.04 -2.07 -13.32
N ARG A 118 5.86 -1.33 -12.60
CA ARG A 118 7.30 -1.58 -12.47
C ARG A 118 7.56 -2.33 -11.18
N VAL A 119 7.91 -3.61 -11.28
CA VAL A 119 8.24 -4.42 -10.10
C VAL A 119 9.72 -4.26 -9.79
N THR A 120 10.03 -3.78 -8.59
CA THR A 120 11.39 -3.68 -8.05
C THR A 120 11.55 -4.57 -6.82
N ALA A 121 12.78 -4.84 -6.41
CA ALA A 121 13.05 -5.66 -5.23
C ALA A 121 13.40 -4.77 -4.03
N LEU A 122 12.82 -5.09 -2.86
CA LEU A 122 13.19 -4.47 -1.59
C LEU A 122 13.41 -5.54 -0.52
N ASN A 123 14.65 -5.68 -0.09
CA ASN A 123 15.06 -6.54 1.03
C ASN A 123 16.46 -6.12 1.50
N PRO A 124 16.59 -5.09 2.33
CA PRO A 124 17.89 -4.68 2.86
C PRO A 124 18.65 -5.84 3.55
N PRO A 125 19.99 -5.87 3.50
CA PRO A 125 20.86 -4.82 2.94
C PRO A 125 21.11 -4.94 1.43
N THR A 126 20.70 -6.02 0.76
CA THR A 126 21.08 -6.34 -0.63
C THR A 126 20.24 -5.62 -1.68
N HIS A 127 18.96 -5.39 -1.41
CA HIS A 127 18.02 -4.74 -2.33
C HIS A 127 17.40 -3.53 -1.62
N THR A 128 17.91 -2.34 -1.90
CA THR A 128 17.49 -1.08 -1.26
C THR A 128 16.95 -0.04 -2.25
N VAL A 129 17.22 -0.21 -3.55
CA VAL A 129 16.80 0.72 -4.60
C VAL A 129 15.39 0.36 -5.08
N ILE A 130 14.39 1.06 -4.59
CA ILE A 130 12.97 0.82 -4.91
C ILE A 130 12.47 1.58 -6.13
N ALA A 131 13.13 2.69 -6.46
CA ALA A 131 12.93 3.55 -7.62
C ALA A 131 14.19 4.42 -7.79
N PRO A 132 14.34 5.20 -8.88
CA PRO A 132 15.45 6.16 -9.00
C PRO A 132 15.42 7.16 -7.83
N ALA A 133 16.59 7.43 -7.25
CA ALA A 133 16.71 8.29 -6.07
C ALA A 133 16.15 9.71 -6.31
N GLY A 134 15.42 10.24 -5.36
CA GLY A 134 14.87 11.60 -5.39
C GLY A 134 13.80 11.84 -6.46
N THR A 135 13.15 10.81 -7.00
CA THR A 135 12.15 10.97 -8.07
C THR A 135 10.71 10.61 -7.65
N VAL A 136 10.54 10.03 -6.48
CA VAL A 136 9.25 9.52 -6.02
C VAL A 136 8.45 10.60 -5.29
N ASP A 137 7.17 10.75 -5.64
CA ASP A 137 6.24 11.65 -4.96
C ASP A 137 5.69 11.04 -3.67
N ARG A 138 5.34 9.75 -3.71
CA ARG A 138 4.69 9.02 -2.63
C ARG A 138 5.31 7.65 -2.43
N VAL A 139 5.69 7.32 -1.21
CA VAL A 139 5.98 5.95 -0.78
C VAL A 139 4.88 5.52 0.18
N LEU A 140 4.22 4.39 -0.11
CA LEU A 140 3.08 3.90 0.66
C LEU A 140 3.35 2.50 1.20
N SER A 141 3.12 2.31 2.48
CA SER A 141 3.22 1.00 3.11
C SER A 141 1.96 0.66 3.90
N PHE A 142 1.48 -0.57 3.70
CA PHE A 142 0.25 -1.05 4.32
C PHE A 142 0.51 -2.34 5.10
N ARG A 143 0.63 -2.23 6.44
CA ARG A 143 0.75 -3.35 7.39
C ARG A 143 2.01 -4.20 7.20
N ASN A 144 3.15 -3.54 7.13
CA ASN A 144 4.43 -4.20 6.92
C ASN A 144 5.46 -3.93 8.04
N VAL A 145 5.28 -2.87 8.84
CA VAL A 145 6.27 -2.43 9.84
C VAL A 145 6.60 -3.55 10.84
N HIS A 146 5.59 -4.28 11.32
CA HIS A 146 5.80 -5.41 12.22
C HIS A 146 6.71 -6.51 11.62
N ASN A 147 6.67 -6.71 10.30
CA ASN A 147 7.55 -7.66 9.61
C ASN A 147 8.98 -7.14 9.55
N TRP A 148 9.17 -5.82 9.35
CA TRP A 148 10.51 -5.21 9.34
C TRP A 148 11.12 -5.22 10.74
N ALA A 149 10.31 -4.91 11.77
CA ALA A 149 10.74 -4.97 13.17
C ALA A 149 11.18 -6.39 13.54
N LYS A 150 10.39 -7.41 13.17
CA LYS A 150 10.73 -8.82 13.39
C LYS A 150 12.04 -9.23 12.71
N ALA A 151 12.33 -8.67 11.55
CA ALA A 151 13.54 -8.97 10.78
C ALA A 151 14.75 -8.10 11.17
N GLY A 152 14.59 -7.12 12.09
CA GLY A 152 15.62 -6.16 12.45
C GLY A 152 16.02 -5.22 11.31
N LYS A 153 15.08 -4.91 10.40
CA LYS A 153 15.34 -4.17 9.17
C LYS A 153 14.67 -2.79 9.11
N THR A 154 13.97 -2.38 10.16
CA THR A 154 13.13 -1.17 10.14
C THR A 154 13.91 0.07 9.70
N GLU A 155 15.09 0.34 10.27
CA GLU A 155 15.90 1.50 9.90
C GLU A 155 16.30 1.50 8.43
N ALA A 156 16.79 0.36 7.92
CA ALA A 156 17.20 0.24 6.52
C ALA A 156 16.02 0.35 5.53
N MET A 157 14.82 -0.07 5.94
CA MET A 157 13.60 0.13 5.14
C MET A 157 13.27 1.62 5.03
N PHE A 158 13.21 2.34 6.15
CA PHE A 158 12.94 3.79 6.13
C PHE A 158 14.01 4.58 5.38
N ALA A 159 15.30 4.20 5.49
CA ALA A 159 16.36 4.79 4.69
C ALA A 159 16.11 4.62 3.19
N SER A 160 15.72 3.43 2.73
CA SER A 160 15.38 3.18 1.32
C SER A 160 14.21 4.04 0.82
N PHE A 161 13.24 4.32 1.69
CA PHE A 161 12.11 5.20 1.35
C PHE A 161 12.55 6.65 1.23
N HIS A 162 13.39 7.09 2.16
CA HIS A 162 13.94 8.44 2.15
C HIS A 162 14.79 8.69 0.91
N ASP A 163 15.64 7.74 0.51
CA ASP A 163 16.46 7.85 -0.69
C ASP A 163 15.62 8.00 -1.97
N ALA A 164 14.53 7.23 -2.07
CA ALA A 164 13.68 7.26 -3.26
C ALA A 164 12.82 8.54 -3.37
N LEU A 165 12.34 9.07 -2.23
CA LEU A 165 11.48 10.25 -2.21
C LEU A 165 12.23 11.52 -2.60
N LYS A 166 11.57 12.37 -3.37
CA LYS A 166 12.03 13.75 -3.61
C LYS A 166 11.84 14.60 -2.34
N PRO A 167 12.57 15.71 -2.18
CA PRO A 167 12.23 16.73 -1.18
C PRO A 167 10.75 17.13 -1.32
N GLY A 168 10.03 17.30 -0.20
CA GLY A 168 8.58 17.50 -0.18
C GLY A 168 7.74 16.25 -0.48
N GLY A 169 8.37 15.10 -0.79
CA GLY A 169 7.67 13.84 -1.00
C GLY A 169 7.07 13.26 0.29
N ILE A 170 5.97 12.50 0.15
CA ILE A 170 5.21 11.97 1.29
C ILE A 170 5.45 10.47 1.46
N LEU A 171 5.72 10.08 2.72
CA LEU A 171 5.67 8.70 3.18
C LEU A 171 4.35 8.46 3.91
N GLY A 172 3.51 7.56 3.39
CA GLY A 172 2.26 7.12 4.00
C GLY A 172 2.40 5.74 4.64
N ILE A 173 2.12 5.64 5.93
CA ILE A 173 2.15 4.37 6.69
C ILE A 173 0.77 4.07 7.25
N VAL A 174 0.24 2.90 6.91
CA VAL A 174 -0.88 2.27 7.60
C VAL A 174 -0.37 1.00 8.27
N GLU A 175 -0.51 0.89 9.61
CA GLU A 175 -0.02 -0.28 10.35
C GLU A 175 -1.01 -0.67 11.46
N HIS A 176 -1.03 -1.94 11.85
CA HIS A 176 -1.78 -2.45 12.98
C HIS A 176 -1.32 -1.78 14.26
N ARG A 177 -2.24 -1.13 14.99
CA ARG A 177 -1.90 -0.25 16.10
C ARG A 177 -1.90 -0.99 17.44
N ALA A 178 -0.75 -0.97 18.12
CA ALA A 178 -0.61 -1.41 19.50
C ALA A 178 -0.83 -0.25 20.47
N PRO A 179 -1.27 -0.52 21.73
CA PRO A 179 -1.12 0.43 22.82
C PRO A 179 0.35 0.84 23.01
N GLU A 180 0.60 2.14 23.26
CA GLU A 180 1.97 2.68 23.39
C GLU A 180 2.82 1.99 24.48
N ALA A 181 2.20 1.58 25.58
CA ALA A 181 2.90 0.92 26.68
C ALA A 181 3.27 -0.55 26.41
N ARG A 182 2.92 -1.11 25.25
CA ARG A 182 3.21 -2.52 24.94
C ARG A 182 4.71 -2.70 24.66
N PRO A 183 5.41 -3.63 25.36
CA PRO A 183 6.82 -3.93 25.08
C PRO A 183 7.05 -4.36 23.63
N LEU A 184 8.21 -4.01 23.06
CA LEU A 184 8.52 -4.22 21.64
C LEU A 184 8.47 -5.70 21.21
N ASP A 185 8.97 -6.60 22.05
CA ASP A 185 8.90 -8.05 21.81
C ASP A 185 7.44 -8.54 21.65
N ARG A 186 6.53 -8.01 22.47
CA ARG A 186 5.10 -8.31 22.39
C ARG A 186 4.43 -7.64 21.18
N GLN A 187 4.88 -6.44 20.78
CA GLN A 187 4.43 -5.81 19.55
C GLN A 187 4.77 -6.69 18.33
N ILE A 188 6.02 -7.14 18.25
CA ILE A 188 6.51 -8.00 17.16
C ILE A 188 5.79 -9.36 17.15
N GLU A 189 5.62 -9.99 18.31
CA GLU A 189 4.93 -11.28 18.43
C GLU A 189 3.48 -11.21 17.97
N THR A 190 2.78 -10.16 18.34
CA THR A 190 1.35 -9.99 18.07
C THR A 190 1.05 -9.33 16.73
N GLY A 191 2.05 -8.73 16.05
CA GLY A 191 1.90 -8.04 14.78
C GLY A 191 1.21 -6.67 14.88
N TYR A 192 1.15 -6.09 16.08
CA TYR A 192 0.67 -4.73 16.33
C TYR A 192 1.84 -3.85 16.75
N MET A 193 2.00 -2.71 16.12
CA MET A 193 3.09 -1.76 16.39
C MET A 193 2.55 -0.49 17.04
N SER A 194 3.30 0.11 17.97
CA SER A 194 2.93 1.43 18.52
C SER A 194 3.21 2.55 17.52
N GLU A 195 2.45 3.64 17.60
CA GLU A 195 2.72 4.83 16.79
C GLU A 195 4.11 5.39 17.10
N GLY A 196 4.48 5.42 18.38
CA GLY A 196 5.80 5.89 18.83
C GLY A 196 6.94 5.15 18.16
N TYR A 197 6.86 3.81 18.01
CA TYR A 197 7.87 3.04 17.28
C TYR A 197 8.01 3.47 15.83
N VAL A 198 6.88 3.62 15.13
CA VAL A 198 6.88 4.01 13.70
C VAL A 198 7.43 5.42 13.51
N ILE A 199 6.99 6.36 14.37
CA ILE A 199 7.40 7.76 14.33
C ILE A 199 8.92 7.87 14.59
N GLU A 200 9.42 7.24 15.65
CA GLU A 200 10.84 7.26 15.99
C GLU A 200 11.73 6.81 14.82
N HIS A 201 11.37 5.70 14.16
CA HIS A 201 12.17 5.17 13.04
C HIS A 201 12.06 6.02 11.78
N ALA A 202 10.91 6.61 11.52
CA ALA A 202 10.74 7.55 10.41
C ALA A 202 11.56 8.83 10.63
N GLU A 203 11.53 9.40 11.85
CA GLU A 203 12.28 10.60 12.19
C GLU A 203 13.80 10.35 12.19
N LYS A 204 14.26 9.20 12.67
CA LYS A 204 15.68 8.78 12.54
C LYS A 204 16.15 8.71 11.09
N ALA A 205 15.26 8.35 10.16
CA ALA A 205 15.57 8.34 8.74
C ALA A 205 15.47 9.72 8.05
N GLY A 206 15.13 10.77 8.81
CA GLY A 206 15.07 12.16 8.31
C GLY A 206 13.67 12.63 7.88
N PHE A 207 12.63 11.86 8.16
CA PHE A 207 11.25 12.29 7.93
C PHE A 207 10.72 13.18 9.04
N THR A 208 9.70 13.99 8.74
CA THR A 208 8.94 14.74 9.73
C THR A 208 7.48 14.28 9.70
N LEU A 209 6.91 13.92 10.85
CA LEU A 209 5.49 13.61 10.97
C LEU A 209 4.67 14.89 10.75
N VAL A 210 3.75 14.87 9.79
CA VAL A 210 2.91 16.03 9.46
C VAL A 210 1.43 15.82 9.78
N ALA A 211 0.95 14.58 9.81
CA ALA A 211 -0.45 14.30 10.16
C ALA A 211 -0.66 12.86 10.64
N ARG A 212 -1.72 12.69 11.45
CA ARG A 212 -2.29 11.40 11.85
C ARG A 212 -3.76 11.36 11.44
N SER A 213 -4.29 10.17 11.19
CA SER A 213 -5.70 10.00 10.87
C SER A 213 -6.27 8.73 11.49
N GLU A 214 -7.52 8.81 11.92
CA GLU A 214 -8.32 7.69 12.42
C GLU A 214 -9.16 7.03 11.30
N ILE A 215 -8.86 7.29 10.03
CA ILE A 215 -9.60 6.74 8.87
C ILE A 215 -9.68 5.21 8.93
N ASN A 216 -8.59 4.55 9.37
CA ASN A 216 -8.50 3.10 9.45
C ASN A 216 -8.59 2.56 10.89
N ALA A 217 -9.09 3.37 11.82
CA ALA A 217 -9.29 2.93 13.19
C ALA A 217 -10.46 1.95 13.31
N ASN A 218 -10.31 0.98 14.22
CA ASN A 218 -11.38 0.07 14.60
C ASN A 218 -11.46 -0.06 16.13
N PRO A 219 -12.34 0.68 16.81
CA PRO A 219 -12.44 0.66 18.26
C PRO A 219 -12.92 -0.68 18.86
N LYS A 220 -13.40 -1.62 18.02
CA LYS A 220 -13.74 -2.98 18.46
C LYS A 220 -12.52 -3.85 18.66
N ASP A 221 -11.39 -3.52 18.00
CA ASP A 221 -10.15 -4.27 18.14
C ASP A 221 -9.37 -3.78 19.35
N GLN A 222 -9.28 -4.62 20.39
CA GLN A 222 -8.54 -4.35 21.61
C GLN A 222 -7.07 -4.78 21.52
N ALA A 223 -6.63 -5.28 20.39
CA ALA A 223 -5.25 -5.75 20.11
C ALA A 223 -4.71 -6.80 21.12
N ASN A 224 -5.58 -7.57 21.76
CA ASN A 224 -5.24 -8.54 22.83
C ASN A 224 -5.60 -10.00 22.46
N HIS A 225 -5.66 -10.29 21.17
CA HIS A 225 -6.12 -11.58 20.66
C HIS A 225 -5.08 -12.71 20.81
N PRO A 226 -5.53 -13.99 20.96
CA PRO A 226 -4.66 -15.13 21.28
C PRO A 226 -3.55 -15.41 20.26
N ALA A 227 -3.80 -15.16 18.96
CA ALA A 227 -2.80 -15.29 17.89
C ALA A 227 -2.41 -13.92 17.31
N GLY A 228 -2.45 -12.87 18.14
CA GLY A 228 -2.20 -11.50 17.71
C GLY A 228 -3.19 -11.05 16.62
N VAL A 229 -2.76 -10.14 15.76
CA VAL A 229 -3.59 -9.58 14.68
C VAL A 229 -4.13 -10.64 13.73
N TRP A 230 -3.45 -11.77 13.58
CA TRP A 230 -3.87 -12.86 12.71
C TRP A 230 -5.07 -13.66 13.23
N THR A 231 -5.55 -13.39 14.44
CA THR A 231 -6.83 -13.90 14.95
C THR A 231 -8.01 -13.30 14.19
N LEU A 232 -7.88 -12.04 13.76
CA LEU A 232 -8.92 -11.28 13.06
C LEU A 232 -8.97 -11.60 11.56
N PRO A 233 -10.07 -11.20 10.86
CA PRO A 233 -10.13 -11.21 9.41
C PRO A 233 -8.97 -10.42 8.75
N PRO A 234 -8.53 -10.84 7.58
CA PRO A 234 -9.00 -11.98 6.80
C PRO A 234 -8.36 -13.30 7.19
N THR A 235 -7.38 -13.31 8.11
CA THR A 235 -6.57 -14.51 8.42
C THR A 235 -7.36 -15.54 9.19
N LEU A 236 -8.09 -15.14 10.23
CA LEU A 236 -8.87 -16.01 11.11
C LEU A 236 -8.09 -17.27 11.53
N ARG A 237 -6.85 -17.07 12.03
CA ARG A 237 -5.86 -18.13 12.29
C ARG A 237 -6.37 -19.25 13.22
N LEU A 238 -7.37 -18.96 14.05
CA LEU A 238 -7.95 -19.93 14.98
C LEU A 238 -9.01 -20.83 14.34
N GLY A 239 -9.23 -20.71 13.02
CA GLY A 239 -10.23 -21.49 12.30
C GLY A 239 -11.65 -21.21 12.78
N ASP A 240 -12.34 -22.25 13.24
CA ASP A 240 -13.74 -22.12 13.68
C ASP A 240 -13.88 -21.68 15.14
N LYS A 241 -12.77 -21.66 15.92
CA LYS A 241 -12.82 -21.23 17.32
C LYS A 241 -13.17 -19.73 17.41
N ASP A 242 -14.32 -19.46 18.04
CA ASP A 242 -14.84 -18.09 18.26
C ASP A 242 -14.93 -17.26 16.97
N ARG A 243 -15.09 -17.92 15.83
CA ARG A 243 -15.02 -17.31 14.49
C ARG A 243 -16.00 -16.15 14.33
N GLU A 244 -17.25 -16.33 14.75
CA GLU A 244 -18.27 -15.28 14.65
C GLU A 244 -17.89 -14.03 15.45
N THR A 245 -17.32 -14.21 16.64
CA THR A 245 -16.83 -13.10 17.47
C THR A 245 -15.74 -12.31 16.75
N TYR A 246 -14.76 -12.98 16.17
CA TYR A 246 -13.68 -12.30 15.45
C TYR A 246 -14.16 -11.68 14.14
N GLN A 247 -15.10 -12.29 13.45
CA GLN A 247 -15.74 -11.68 12.28
C GLN A 247 -16.54 -10.42 12.63
N ALA A 248 -17.22 -10.40 13.78
CA ALA A 248 -17.96 -9.23 14.26
C ALA A 248 -17.06 -8.06 14.67
N ILE A 249 -15.82 -8.31 15.07
CA ILE A 249 -14.80 -7.27 15.26
C ILE A 249 -14.41 -6.67 13.91
N GLY A 250 -14.22 -7.50 12.87
CA GLY A 250 -13.75 -7.07 11.57
C GLY A 250 -12.21 -7.07 11.45
N GLU A 251 -11.66 -6.30 10.53
CA GLU A 251 -10.20 -6.14 10.42
C GLU A 251 -9.66 -5.29 11.57
N SER A 252 -8.39 -5.42 11.87
CA SER A 252 -7.71 -4.78 13.00
C SER A 252 -7.83 -3.25 13.03
N ASP A 253 -7.65 -2.70 14.21
CA ASP A 253 -7.36 -1.27 14.40
C ASP A 253 -6.03 -0.88 13.75
N ARG A 254 -5.99 0.29 13.08
CA ARG A 254 -4.79 0.72 12.35
C ARG A 254 -4.55 2.21 12.51
N MET A 255 -3.32 2.54 12.88
CA MET A 255 -2.81 3.88 12.70
C MET A 255 -2.70 4.25 11.23
N THR A 256 -2.84 5.52 10.90
CA THR A 256 -2.59 6.07 9.57
C THR A 256 -1.76 7.34 9.74
N LEU A 257 -0.48 7.25 9.36
CA LEU A 257 0.53 8.29 9.61
C LEU A 257 1.06 8.84 8.30
N LYS A 258 1.13 10.18 8.19
CA LYS A 258 1.69 10.88 7.06
C LYS A 258 2.95 11.63 7.47
N PHE A 259 4.04 11.32 6.78
CA PHE A 259 5.33 11.97 6.96
C PHE A 259 5.73 12.70 5.68
N ILE A 260 6.55 13.72 5.81
CA ILE A 260 7.17 14.43 4.70
C ILE A 260 8.69 14.26 4.76
N LYS A 261 9.32 14.08 3.60
CA LYS A 261 10.77 14.29 3.47
C LYS A 261 10.99 15.80 3.40
N PRO A 262 11.67 16.42 4.40
CA PRO A 262 11.90 17.85 4.38
C PRO A 262 12.59 18.32 3.10
N GLU A 263 12.34 19.53 2.69
CA GLU A 263 13.15 20.20 1.68
C GLU A 263 14.57 20.36 2.22
N SER A 264 15.56 20.14 1.36
CA SER A 264 16.95 20.44 1.76
C SER A 264 17.07 21.93 2.07
N PRO A 265 17.75 22.31 3.18
CA PRO A 265 17.93 23.72 3.55
C PRO A 265 18.70 24.50 2.48
#